data_a1ffd6e40745ba84a75fd2ee7b5789f6
#
_entry.id   a1ffd6e40745ba84a75fd2ee7b5789f6
#
_cell.length_a   1.000
_cell.length_b   1.000
_cell.length_c   1.000
_cell.angle_alpha   90.00
_cell.angle_beta   90.00
_cell.angle_gamma   90.00
#
_symmetry.space_group_name_H-M   'P 1'
#
loop_
_entity.id
_entity.type
_entity.pdbx_description
1 polymer ?
#
loop_
_entity_poly.entity_id
_entity_poly.type
_entity_poly.pdbx_seq_one_letter_code
_entity_poly.pdbx_strand_id
1 'polypeptide(L)'
;GAGSGVVPLMAMIRQRRSLAQTVPVALLLSARTAQDVLFSRELHSIETDDPAFSLALAITREAPLRASDFDRRIDGLMVKETISRLGRNPSQVFVCGSNGFVNIATDGALSAGLDPSIIKTERYGG
;
A
#
# COMPACT_ATOMS: atom_id res chain seq x y z
N GLY A 1 3.02 2.35 0.04
CA GLY A 1 4.38 2.74 0.43
C GLY A 1 5.43 2.26 -0.53
N ALA A 2 6.60 2.83 -0.44
CA ALA A 2 7.75 2.41 -1.24
C ALA A 2 9.01 2.50 -0.38
N GLY A 3 9.92 1.51 -0.53
CA GLY A 3 11.18 1.45 0.21
C GLY A 3 10.95 1.55 1.71
N SER A 4 11.70 2.45 2.39
CA SER A 4 11.57 2.69 3.82
C SER A 4 10.22 3.31 4.22
N GLY A 5 9.42 3.77 3.25
CA GLY A 5 8.06 4.26 3.50
C GLY A 5 7.12 3.23 4.09
N VAL A 6 7.47 1.94 4.02
CA VAL A 6 6.68 0.90 4.68
C VAL A 6 6.73 0.99 6.20
N VAL A 7 7.80 1.56 6.78
CA VAL A 7 8.01 1.56 8.24
C VAL A 7 6.86 2.24 9.01
N PRO A 8 6.45 3.49 8.70
CA PRO A 8 5.32 4.08 9.41
C PRO A 8 4.01 3.35 9.12
N LEU A 9 3.84 2.80 7.92
CA LEU A 9 2.65 2.02 7.58
C LEU A 9 2.59 0.72 8.41
N MET A 10 3.72 0.06 8.58
CA MET A 10 3.81 -1.15 9.40
C MET A 10 3.47 -0.88 10.86
N ALA A 11 3.89 0.27 11.39
CA ALA A 11 3.52 0.67 12.74
C ALA A 11 2.00 0.80 12.91
N MET A 12 1.32 1.39 11.93
CA MET A 12 -0.15 1.51 11.93
C MET A 12 -0.82 0.15 11.86
N ILE A 13 -0.31 -0.74 11.01
CA ILE A 13 -0.86 -2.09 10.84
C ILE A 13 -0.72 -2.89 12.14
N ARG A 14 0.44 -2.80 12.80
CA ARG A 14 0.67 -3.47 14.08
C ARG A 14 -0.26 -2.94 15.17
N GLN A 15 -0.48 -1.63 15.21
CA GLN A 15 -1.42 -1.02 16.16
C GLN A 15 -2.83 -1.54 15.93
N ARG A 16 -3.28 -1.58 14.68
CA ARG A 16 -4.59 -2.13 14.33
C ARG A 16 -4.75 -3.56 14.84
N ARG A 17 -3.75 -4.40 14.66
CA ARG A 17 -3.78 -5.79 15.13
C ARG A 17 -3.81 -5.87 16.66
N SER A 18 -3.00 -5.07 17.34
CA SER A 18 -2.95 -5.07 18.81
C SER A 18 -4.27 -4.62 19.45
N LEU A 19 -5.03 -3.77 18.74
CA LEU A 19 -6.35 -3.30 19.19
C LEU A 19 -7.49 -4.19 18.68
N ALA A 20 -7.17 -5.30 17.99
CA ALA A 20 -8.14 -6.23 17.41
C ALA A 20 -9.18 -5.53 16.52
N GLN A 21 -8.78 -4.48 15.81
CA GLN A 21 -9.66 -3.76 14.90
C GLN A 21 -9.94 -4.59 13.66
N THR A 22 -11.18 -4.51 13.15
CA THR A 22 -11.62 -5.26 11.97
C THR A 22 -11.88 -4.37 10.76
N VAL A 23 -11.54 -3.08 10.83
CA VAL A 23 -11.69 -2.15 9.71
C VAL A 23 -10.87 -2.66 8.52
N PRO A 24 -11.45 -2.73 7.32
CA PRO A 24 -10.71 -3.16 6.13
C PRO A 24 -9.49 -2.29 5.85
N VAL A 25 -8.38 -2.93 5.48
CA VAL A 25 -7.13 -2.27 5.10
C VAL A 25 -6.62 -2.87 3.79
N ALA A 26 -6.25 -2.00 2.86
CA ALA A 26 -5.54 -2.39 1.65
C ALA A 26 -4.17 -1.73 1.67
N LEU A 27 -3.11 -2.54 1.55
CA LEU A 27 -1.74 -2.07 1.51
C LEU A 27 -1.13 -2.35 0.15
N LEU A 28 -0.61 -1.31 -0.50
CA LEU A 28 0.13 -1.41 -1.75
C LEU A 28 1.58 -1.00 -1.49
N LEU A 29 2.51 -1.90 -1.74
CA LEU A 29 3.94 -1.65 -1.59
C LEU A 29 4.65 -1.78 -2.93
N SER A 30 5.49 -0.80 -3.26
CA SER A 30 6.35 -0.83 -4.44
C SER A 30 7.77 -1.26 -4.05
N ALA A 31 8.31 -2.22 -4.78
CA ALA A 31 9.68 -2.70 -4.60
C ALA A 31 10.25 -3.18 -5.93
N ARG A 32 11.58 -3.25 -6.04
CA ARG A 32 12.25 -3.75 -7.25
C ARG A 32 12.05 -5.25 -7.38
N THR A 33 12.26 -5.98 -6.30
CA THR A 33 12.09 -7.44 -6.22
C THR A 33 11.30 -7.79 -4.97
N ALA A 34 10.77 -9.00 -4.92
CA ALA A 34 10.06 -9.50 -3.74
C ALA A 34 10.98 -9.52 -2.51
N GLN A 35 12.26 -9.79 -2.71
CA GLN A 35 13.24 -9.84 -1.63
C GLN A 35 13.49 -8.47 -1.00
N ASP A 36 13.26 -7.39 -1.74
CA ASP A 36 13.45 -6.02 -1.24
C ASP A 36 12.28 -5.54 -0.37
N VAL A 37 11.19 -6.28 -0.30
CA VAL A 37 10.03 -5.90 0.51
C VAL A 37 10.34 -6.09 1.99
N LEU A 38 10.39 -4.99 2.74
CA LEU A 38 10.59 -5.03 4.18
C LEU A 38 9.37 -5.65 4.87
N PHE A 39 9.61 -6.41 5.95
CA PHE A 39 8.55 -7.06 6.72
C PHE A 39 7.70 -8.04 5.91
N SER A 40 8.25 -8.58 4.82
CA SER A 40 7.50 -9.43 3.89
C SER A 40 6.84 -10.61 4.59
N ARG A 41 7.59 -11.32 5.44
CA ARG A 41 7.07 -12.51 6.15
C ARG A 41 5.90 -12.14 7.06
N GLU A 42 6.04 -11.04 7.81
CA GLU A 42 4.97 -10.57 8.70
C GLU A 42 3.73 -10.14 7.90
N LEU A 43 3.92 -9.43 6.80
CA LEU A 43 2.82 -8.98 5.95
C LEU A 43 2.05 -10.14 5.34
N HIS A 44 2.74 -11.15 4.85
CA HIS A 44 2.08 -12.35 4.31
C HIS A 44 1.33 -13.13 5.40
N SER A 45 1.88 -13.18 6.62
CA SER A 45 1.21 -13.80 7.76
C SER A 45 -0.10 -13.06 8.10
N ILE A 46 -0.07 -11.74 8.12
CA ILE A 46 -1.26 -10.93 8.37
C ILE A 46 -2.33 -11.18 7.30
N GLU A 47 -1.92 -11.21 6.04
CA GLU A 47 -2.84 -11.45 4.93
C GLU A 47 -3.52 -12.81 5.06
N THR A 48 -2.79 -13.83 5.51
CA THR A 48 -3.34 -15.17 5.71
C THR A 48 -4.34 -15.21 6.87
N ASP A 49 -4.04 -14.49 7.95
CA ASP A 49 -4.82 -14.56 9.19
C ASP A 49 -6.02 -13.60 9.22
N ASP A 50 -5.97 -12.53 8.45
CA ASP A 50 -6.95 -11.44 8.53
C ASP A 50 -7.64 -11.23 7.18
N PRO A 51 -8.90 -11.69 7.01
CA PRO A 51 -9.62 -11.52 5.75
C PRO A 51 -9.95 -10.06 5.42
N ALA A 52 -9.85 -9.15 6.40
CA ALA A 52 -10.06 -7.71 6.17
C ALA A 52 -8.78 -6.98 5.75
N PHE A 53 -7.65 -7.68 5.65
CA PHE A 53 -6.38 -7.12 5.20
C PHE A 53 -6.04 -7.65 3.81
N SER A 54 -5.83 -6.75 2.85
CA SER A 54 -5.37 -7.12 1.51
C SER A 54 -4.00 -6.51 1.22
N LEU A 55 -3.11 -7.32 0.64
CA LEU A 55 -1.75 -6.92 0.29
C LEU A 55 -1.57 -7.01 -1.22
N ALA A 56 -1.03 -5.97 -1.82
CA ALA A 56 -0.58 -5.96 -3.21
C ALA A 56 0.85 -5.44 -3.27
N LEU A 57 1.69 -6.11 -4.05
CA LEU A 57 3.07 -5.71 -4.29
C LEU A 57 3.21 -5.27 -5.74
N ALA A 58 3.82 -4.11 -5.96
CA ALA A 58 4.20 -3.65 -7.29
C ALA A 58 5.69 -3.93 -7.46
N ILE A 59 6.00 -4.98 -8.21
CA ILE A 59 7.37 -5.47 -8.42
C ILE A 59 7.84 -5.01 -9.79
N THR A 60 8.99 -4.30 -9.84
CA THR A 60 9.41 -3.61 -11.06
C THR A 60 10.54 -4.30 -11.82
N ARG A 61 11.28 -5.23 -11.21
CA ARG A 61 12.47 -5.85 -11.82
C ARG A 61 12.44 -7.37 -11.92
N GLU A 62 11.33 -7.99 -11.57
CA GLU A 62 11.12 -9.42 -11.75
C GLU A 62 9.63 -9.72 -11.89
N ALA A 63 9.30 -10.93 -12.31
CA ALA A 63 7.91 -11.35 -12.38
C ALA A 63 7.32 -11.47 -10.96
N PRO A 64 6.10 -11.00 -10.72
CA PRO A 64 5.45 -11.17 -9.43
C PRO A 64 5.15 -12.64 -9.16
N LEU A 65 5.22 -13.02 -7.88
CA LEU A 65 4.96 -14.40 -7.45
C LEU A 65 3.48 -14.69 -7.21
N ARG A 66 2.65 -13.64 -7.13
CA ARG A 66 1.24 -13.76 -6.77
C ARG A 66 0.37 -13.09 -7.85
N ALA A 67 -0.80 -13.70 -8.11
CA ALA A 67 -1.73 -13.15 -9.10
C ALA A 67 -2.28 -11.76 -8.71
N SER A 68 -2.30 -11.46 -7.41
CA SER A 68 -2.78 -10.16 -6.90
C SER A 68 -1.76 -9.03 -7.02
N ASP A 69 -0.51 -9.36 -7.37
CA ASP A 69 0.58 -8.39 -7.46
C ASP A 69 0.64 -7.77 -8.87
N PHE A 70 1.34 -6.65 -8.97
CA PHE A 70 1.54 -5.93 -10.22
C PHE A 70 3.00 -6.08 -10.67
N ASP A 71 3.21 -6.10 -11.98
CA ASP A 71 4.53 -6.29 -12.59
C ASP A 71 5.08 -5.00 -13.20
N ARG A 72 4.72 -3.86 -12.64
CA ARG A 72 5.12 -2.55 -13.14
C ARG A 72 5.25 -1.53 -12.02
N ARG A 73 5.80 -0.36 -12.37
CA ARG A 73 5.87 0.77 -11.44
C ARG A 73 4.48 1.26 -11.09
N ILE A 74 4.36 1.88 -9.91
CA ILE A 74 3.11 2.49 -9.49
C ILE A 74 2.59 3.47 -10.56
N ASP A 75 1.29 3.42 -10.79
CA ASP A 75 0.57 4.36 -11.63
C ASP A 75 -0.84 4.60 -11.07
N GLY A 76 -1.56 5.55 -11.66
CA GLY A 76 -2.89 5.91 -11.17
C GLY A 76 -3.89 4.77 -11.24
N LEU A 77 -3.82 3.93 -12.28
CA LEU A 77 -4.73 2.78 -12.42
C LEU A 77 -4.50 1.74 -11.33
N MET A 78 -3.26 1.50 -10.97
CA MET A 78 -2.90 0.59 -9.89
C MET A 78 -3.43 1.07 -8.55
N VAL A 79 -3.30 2.36 -8.26
CA VAL A 79 -3.83 2.97 -7.05
C VAL A 79 -5.36 2.83 -7.02
N LYS A 80 -6.03 3.14 -8.11
CA LYS A 80 -7.48 2.99 -8.24
C LYS A 80 -7.93 1.56 -8.00
N GLU A 81 -7.24 0.59 -8.58
CA GLU A 81 -7.56 -0.83 -8.38
C GLU A 81 -7.36 -1.25 -6.92
N THR A 82 -6.27 -0.81 -6.29
CA THR A 82 -6.02 -1.09 -4.87
C THR A 82 -7.13 -0.55 -3.99
N ILE A 83 -7.59 0.68 -4.27
CA ILE A 83 -8.71 1.28 -3.55
C ILE A 83 -9.97 0.44 -3.76
N SER A 84 -10.23 -0.02 -4.97
CA SER A 84 -11.42 -0.83 -5.26
C SER A 84 -11.42 -2.17 -4.52
N ARG A 85 -10.25 -2.75 -4.27
CA ARG A 85 -10.11 -3.99 -3.50
C ARG A 85 -10.52 -3.84 -2.04
N LEU A 86 -10.55 -2.61 -1.52
CA LEU A 86 -11.03 -2.35 -0.17
C LEU A 86 -12.52 -2.66 -0.01
N GLY A 87 -13.29 -2.63 -1.10
CA GLY A 87 -14.71 -2.93 -1.10
C GLY A 87 -15.60 -1.79 -0.56
N ARG A 88 -15.03 -0.66 -0.23
CA ARG A 88 -15.72 0.51 0.30
C ARG A 88 -14.83 1.74 0.14
N ASN A 89 -15.40 2.93 0.26
CA ASN A 89 -14.61 4.15 0.26
C ASN A 89 -13.71 4.20 1.49
N PRO A 90 -12.40 4.43 1.32
CA PRO A 90 -11.51 4.55 2.46
C PRO A 90 -11.83 5.81 3.27
N SER A 91 -11.72 5.73 4.59
CA SER A 91 -11.83 6.91 5.45
C SER A 91 -10.50 7.67 5.53
N GLN A 92 -9.38 6.98 5.31
CA GLN A 92 -8.05 7.59 5.28
C GLN A 92 -7.16 6.85 4.30
N VAL A 93 -6.22 7.60 3.71
CA VAL A 93 -5.18 7.08 2.81
C VAL A 93 -3.84 7.62 3.29
N PHE A 94 -2.87 6.73 3.49
CA PHE A 94 -1.52 7.10 3.90
C PHE A 94 -0.55 6.76 2.78
N VAL A 95 0.24 7.73 2.35
CA VAL A 95 1.21 7.57 1.27
C VAL A 95 2.59 7.95 1.78
N CYS A 96 3.51 6.99 1.76
CA CYS A 96 4.86 7.18 2.32
C CYS A 96 5.91 6.69 1.32
N GLY A 97 6.88 7.53 1.00
CA GLY A 97 7.95 7.19 0.08
C GLY A 97 8.68 8.40 -0.46
N SER A 98 9.39 8.24 -1.59
CA SER A 98 10.05 9.34 -2.27
C SER A 98 9.05 10.36 -2.81
N ASN A 99 9.53 11.56 -3.14
CA ASN A 99 8.67 12.59 -3.73
C ASN A 99 7.94 12.09 -4.99
N GLY A 100 8.66 11.43 -5.88
CA GLY A 100 8.07 10.90 -7.12
C GLY A 100 6.97 9.87 -6.83
N PHE A 101 7.23 8.95 -5.94
CA PHE A 101 6.24 7.96 -5.54
C PHE A 101 5.00 8.60 -4.93
N VAL A 102 5.20 9.52 -3.97
CA VAL A 102 4.08 10.18 -3.29
C VAL A 102 3.23 10.97 -4.26
N ASN A 103 3.86 11.68 -5.22
CA ASN A 103 3.12 12.44 -6.21
C ASN A 103 2.22 11.54 -7.07
N ILE A 104 2.76 10.44 -7.59
CA ILE A 104 2.00 9.51 -8.42
C ILE A 104 0.85 8.88 -7.65
N ALA A 105 1.13 8.40 -6.43
CA ALA A 105 0.12 7.74 -5.62
C ALA A 105 -0.99 8.71 -5.20
N THR A 106 -0.63 9.93 -4.82
CA THR A 106 -1.60 10.96 -4.43
C THR A 106 -2.47 11.36 -5.61
N ASP A 107 -1.87 11.60 -6.78
CA ASP A 107 -2.61 11.93 -8.00
C ASP A 107 -3.58 10.79 -8.37
N GLY A 108 -3.14 9.55 -8.21
CA GLY A 108 -3.98 8.39 -8.46
C GLY A 108 -5.19 8.32 -7.52
N ALA A 109 -4.99 8.61 -6.24
CA ALA A 109 -6.06 8.64 -5.26
C ALA A 109 -7.07 9.77 -5.56
N LEU A 110 -6.58 10.95 -5.90
CA LEU A 110 -7.44 12.08 -6.29
C LEU A 110 -8.23 11.77 -7.56
N SER A 111 -7.59 11.16 -8.56
CA SER A 111 -8.25 10.75 -9.80
C SER A 111 -9.31 9.66 -9.56
N ALA A 112 -9.16 8.87 -8.52
CA ALA A 112 -10.15 7.88 -8.11
C ALA A 112 -11.35 8.50 -7.38
N GLY A 113 -11.35 9.82 -7.18
CA GLY A 113 -12.46 10.55 -6.56
C GLY A 113 -12.36 10.75 -5.06
N LEU A 114 -11.20 10.46 -4.46
CA LEU A 114 -11.04 10.65 -3.02
C LEU A 114 -10.82 12.11 -2.67
N ASP A 115 -11.33 12.51 -1.51
CA ASP A 115 -11.16 13.87 -0.99
C ASP A 115 -9.71 14.07 -0.54
N PRO A 116 -9.05 15.18 -0.92
CA PRO A 116 -7.69 15.46 -0.46
C PRO A 116 -7.54 15.48 1.07
N SER A 117 -8.59 15.83 1.80
CA SER A 117 -8.54 15.91 3.26
C SER A 117 -8.28 14.59 3.97
N ILE A 118 -8.56 13.45 3.30
CA ILE A 118 -8.31 12.13 3.88
C ILE A 118 -6.94 11.57 3.52
N ILE A 119 -6.19 12.25 2.65
CA ILE A 119 -4.89 11.77 2.17
C ILE A 119 -3.77 12.39 3.01
N LYS A 120 -3.00 11.54 3.69
CA LYS A 120 -1.85 11.94 4.50
C LYS A 120 -0.58 11.42 3.84
N THR A 121 0.44 12.26 3.74
CA THR A 121 1.68 11.91 3.04
C THR A 121 2.89 12.12 3.91
N GLU A 122 3.92 11.26 3.73
CA GLU A 122 5.25 11.45 4.27
C GLU A 122 6.27 11.22 3.15
N ARG A 123 7.21 12.13 3.04
CA ARG A 123 8.21 12.14 1.96
C ARG A 123 9.60 11.93 2.53
N TYR A 124 10.35 11.00 1.95
CA TYR A 124 11.70 10.60 2.40
C TYR A 124 12.73 10.94 1.32
N GLY A 125 12.94 12.21 1.06
CA GLY A 125 13.91 12.67 0.10
C GLY A 125 13.56 12.33 -1.36
N GLY A 126 14.43 12.66 -2.27
CA GLY A 126 14.40 12.27 -3.66
C GLY A 126 13.20 12.67 -4.49
#